data_dd670442829c2e199926597261a65dd2
#
_entry.id   dd670442829c2e199926597261a65dd2
#
_cell.length_a   1.000
_cell.length_b   1.000
_cell.length_c   1.000
_cell.angle_alpha   90.00
_cell.angle_beta   90.00
_cell.angle_gamma   90.00
#
_symmetry.space_group_name_H-M   'P 1'
#
loop_
_entity.id
_entity.type
_entity.pdbx_description
1 polymer ?
#
loop_
_entity_poly.entity_id
_entity_poly.type
_entity_poly.pdbx_seq_one_letter_code
_entity_poly.pdbx_strand_id
1 'polypeptide(L)'
;MIKKILIIFFLFFFSKANALYKEQIISELKKTNNLKFDFDQRINEKDEKGSCIIEYPKKIFCEYQKANNKVLVSNGKSLVIKTDNQGSYYRYPLDQTPLNLILDKEFLINKIIDLEEKIVDESYINYRILENNYEIHIFFDKKNFNLIKWQTLDVYQNLNITFISNLKKNQNIDQKIFELPNP
;
A
#
# COMPACT_ATOMS: atom_id res chain seq x y z
N MET A 1 -37.18 -33.30 0.31
CA MET A 1 -36.08 -33.20 -0.66
C MET A 1 -35.85 -31.77 -1.16
N ILE A 2 -36.85 -30.92 -1.37
CA ILE A 2 -36.77 -29.58 -1.92
C ILE A 2 -35.97 -28.62 -1.01
N LYS A 3 -36.09 -28.69 0.33
CA LYS A 3 -35.34 -27.83 1.27
C LYS A 3 -33.80 -28.00 1.23
N LYS A 4 -33.29 -29.20 0.94
CA LYS A 4 -31.83 -29.43 0.84
C LYS A 4 -31.22 -28.86 -0.44
N ILE A 5 -31.97 -28.82 -1.52
CA ILE A 5 -31.54 -28.24 -2.80
C ILE A 5 -31.42 -26.73 -2.72
N LEU A 6 -32.33 -26.07 -1.96
CA LEU A 6 -32.32 -24.62 -1.79
C LEU A 6 -31.09 -24.12 -1.01
N ILE A 7 -30.64 -24.89 0.01
CA ILE A 7 -29.45 -24.55 0.82
C ILE A 7 -28.17 -24.68 -0.01
N ILE A 8 -28.06 -25.70 -0.86
CA ILE A 8 -26.89 -25.90 -1.72
C ILE A 8 -26.81 -24.78 -2.78
N PHE A 9 -27.95 -24.33 -3.32
CA PHE A 9 -27.98 -23.24 -4.30
C PHE A 9 -27.55 -21.89 -3.70
N PHE A 10 -27.86 -21.64 -2.43
CA PHE A 10 -27.48 -20.39 -1.73
C PHE A 10 -25.98 -20.31 -1.43
N LEU A 11 -25.31 -21.45 -1.17
CA LEU A 11 -23.86 -21.50 -0.95
C LEU A 11 -23.04 -21.20 -2.21
N PHE A 12 -23.56 -21.51 -3.41
CA PHE A 12 -22.89 -21.20 -4.67
C PHE A 12 -22.89 -19.70 -5.05
N PHE A 13 -23.81 -18.92 -4.52
CA PHE A 13 -23.86 -17.48 -4.81
C PHE A 13 -22.80 -16.66 -4.03
N PHE A 14 -22.45 -17.08 -2.80
CA PHE A 14 -21.47 -16.36 -2.00
C PHE A 14 -20.02 -16.47 -2.54
N SER A 15 -19.64 -17.62 -3.11
CA SER A 15 -18.30 -17.79 -3.66
C SER A 15 -18.03 -16.98 -4.94
N LYS A 16 -19.06 -16.62 -5.71
CA LYS A 16 -18.90 -15.79 -6.93
C LYS A 16 -18.67 -14.32 -6.64
N ALA A 17 -19.20 -13.77 -5.55
CA ALA A 17 -19.05 -12.35 -5.22
C ALA A 17 -17.60 -12.02 -4.81
N ASN A 18 -16.97 -12.91 -4.05
CA ASN A 18 -15.59 -12.73 -3.59
C ASN A 18 -14.58 -12.81 -4.74
N ALA A 19 -14.74 -13.77 -5.64
CA ALA A 19 -13.91 -13.86 -6.84
C ALA A 19 -13.96 -12.57 -7.68
N LEU A 20 -15.12 -11.92 -7.75
CA LEU A 20 -15.30 -10.68 -8.51
C LEU A 20 -14.49 -9.51 -7.95
N TYR A 21 -14.44 -9.32 -6.62
CA TYR A 21 -13.67 -8.24 -6.00
C TYR A 21 -12.17 -8.41 -6.23
N LYS A 22 -11.66 -9.62 -6.04
CA LYS A 22 -10.26 -9.97 -6.27
C LYS A 22 -9.84 -9.67 -7.71
N GLU A 23 -10.62 -10.11 -8.69
CA GLU A 23 -10.36 -9.85 -10.11
C GLU A 23 -10.34 -8.36 -10.44
N GLN A 24 -11.26 -7.58 -9.86
CA GLN A 24 -11.31 -6.13 -10.07
C GLN A 24 -10.08 -5.44 -9.47
N ILE A 25 -9.68 -5.78 -8.25
CA ILE A 25 -8.47 -5.24 -7.61
C ILE A 25 -7.23 -5.55 -8.44
N ILE A 26 -7.06 -6.79 -8.89
CA ILE A 26 -5.95 -7.20 -9.74
C ILE A 26 -5.95 -6.43 -11.07
N SER A 27 -7.13 -6.27 -11.68
CA SER A 27 -7.29 -5.49 -12.91
C SER A 27 -6.88 -4.03 -12.72
N GLU A 28 -7.29 -3.40 -11.61
CA GLU A 28 -6.91 -2.03 -11.29
C GLU A 28 -5.42 -1.87 -11.00
N LEU A 29 -4.82 -2.81 -10.25
CA LEU A 29 -3.38 -2.82 -10.01
C LEU A 29 -2.60 -2.95 -11.32
N LYS A 30 -2.99 -3.86 -12.21
CA LYS A 30 -2.33 -4.06 -13.51
C LYS A 30 -2.31 -2.79 -14.38
N LYS A 31 -3.41 -2.03 -14.38
CA LYS A 31 -3.53 -0.76 -15.14
C LYS A 31 -2.77 0.41 -14.51
N THR A 32 -2.36 0.28 -13.24
CA THR A 32 -1.74 1.37 -12.49
C THR A 32 -0.22 1.33 -12.64
N ASN A 33 0.36 2.38 -13.24
CA ASN A 33 1.81 2.54 -13.35
C ASN A 33 2.37 3.42 -12.22
N ASN A 34 1.60 4.45 -11.83
CA ASN A 34 1.97 5.31 -10.72
C ASN A 34 0.72 5.78 -9.95
N LEU A 35 0.97 6.21 -8.71
CA LEU A 35 0.00 6.79 -7.79
C LEU A 35 0.52 8.11 -7.28
N LYS A 36 -0.31 9.16 -7.28
CA LYS A 36 -0.08 10.42 -6.57
C LYS A 36 -1.21 10.61 -5.57
N PHE A 37 -0.88 10.86 -4.30
CA PHE A 37 -1.88 10.94 -3.23
C PHE A 37 -1.40 11.78 -2.05
N ASP A 38 -2.34 12.21 -1.22
CA ASP A 38 -2.08 12.75 0.10
C ASP A 38 -2.18 11.63 1.13
N PHE A 39 -1.38 11.71 2.20
CA PHE A 39 -1.40 10.72 3.25
C PHE A 39 -1.55 11.33 4.64
N ASP A 40 -2.23 10.58 5.51
CA ASP A 40 -2.20 10.68 6.96
C ASP A 40 -1.55 9.41 7.50
N GLN A 41 -0.40 9.55 8.18
CA GLN A 41 0.36 8.42 8.71
C GLN A 41 0.44 8.50 10.22
N ARG A 42 0.19 7.35 10.87
CA ARG A 42 0.40 7.17 12.30
C ARG A 42 1.49 6.13 12.54
N ILE A 43 2.54 6.54 13.23
CA ILE A 43 3.63 5.66 13.68
C ILE A 43 3.66 5.73 15.20
N ASN A 44 3.22 4.66 15.88
CA ASN A 44 2.98 4.66 17.31
C ASN A 44 2.04 5.82 17.70
N GLU A 45 2.52 6.80 18.47
CA GLU A 45 1.73 7.97 18.93
C GLU A 45 1.96 9.23 18.08
N LYS A 46 2.74 9.15 17.00
CA LYS A 46 3.05 10.30 16.13
C LYS A 46 2.20 10.27 14.89
N ASP A 47 1.48 11.36 14.64
CA ASP A 47 0.75 11.59 13.41
C ASP A 47 1.58 12.49 12.47
N GLU A 48 1.76 12.06 11.24
CA GLU A 48 2.43 12.79 10.17
C GLU A 48 1.54 12.85 8.94
N LYS A 49 1.61 13.95 8.20
CA LYS A 49 0.84 14.17 6.96
C LYS A 49 1.78 14.60 5.86
N GLY A 50 1.35 14.37 4.63
CA GLY A 50 2.11 14.80 3.48
C GLY A 50 1.49 14.36 2.17
N SER A 51 2.31 14.39 1.12
CA SER A 51 1.95 13.85 -0.18
C SER A 51 3.01 12.88 -0.67
N CYS A 52 2.57 11.86 -1.39
CA CYS A 52 3.46 10.85 -1.96
C CYS A 52 3.19 10.65 -3.45
N ILE A 53 4.25 10.26 -4.15
CA ILE A 53 4.20 9.72 -5.51
C ILE A 53 4.88 8.35 -5.46
N ILE A 54 4.15 7.32 -5.86
CA ILE A 54 4.69 5.97 -6.09
C ILE A 54 4.77 5.76 -7.60
N GLU A 55 5.90 5.25 -8.08
CA GLU A 55 6.05 4.71 -9.43
C GLU A 55 6.50 3.26 -9.34
N TYR A 56 5.67 2.39 -9.85
CA TYR A 56 5.95 0.96 -9.90
C TYR A 56 6.96 0.61 -11.00
N PRO A 57 7.91 -0.29 -10.73
CA PRO A 57 8.15 -0.90 -9.43
C PRO A 57 9.09 -0.07 -8.52
N LYS A 58 8.84 -0.11 -7.22
CA LYS A 58 9.79 0.17 -6.12
C LYS A 58 10.27 1.61 -5.95
N LYS A 59 9.75 2.58 -6.70
CA LYS A 59 10.08 3.99 -6.51
C LYS A 59 9.00 4.70 -5.69
N ILE A 60 9.41 5.55 -4.78
CA ILE A 60 8.53 6.42 -4.00
C ILE A 60 9.23 7.74 -3.69
N PHE A 61 8.46 8.82 -3.71
CA PHE A 61 8.85 10.12 -3.22
C PHE A 61 7.73 10.66 -2.33
N CYS A 62 8.04 11.01 -1.09
CA CYS A 62 7.09 11.63 -0.17
C CYS A 62 7.67 12.90 0.44
N GLU A 63 6.85 13.94 0.51
CA GLU A 63 7.10 15.18 1.24
C GLU A 63 6.18 15.24 2.44
N TYR A 64 6.76 15.50 3.62
CA TYR A 64 6.03 15.57 4.88
C TYR A 64 5.72 17.02 5.24
N GLN A 65 4.47 17.29 5.58
CA GLN A 65 4.06 18.61 6.06
C GLN A 65 4.55 18.84 7.49
N LYS A 66 5.00 20.07 7.79
CA LYS A 66 5.39 20.49 9.15
C LYS A 66 6.52 19.66 9.82
N ALA A 67 7.23 18.87 9.06
CA ALA A 67 8.27 17.97 9.55
C ALA A 67 9.67 18.40 9.10
N ASN A 68 9.99 19.69 9.19
CA ASN A 68 11.32 20.23 8.87
C ASN A 68 11.83 19.80 7.47
N ASN A 69 10.99 19.95 6.46
CA ASN A 69 11.26 19.54 5.10
C ASN A 69 11.67 18.05 4.99
N LYS A 70 11.08 17.21 5.83
CA LYS A 70 11.30 15.77 5.78
C LYS A 70 10.86 15.22 4.44
N VAL A 71 11.75 14.50 3.79
CA VAL A 71 11.46 13.74 2.57
C VAL A 71 11.81 12.26 2.76
N LEU A 72 11.05 11.40 2.10
CA LEU A 72 11.32 9.97 1.97
C LEU A 72 11.41 9.66 0.49
N VAL A 73 12.55 9.10 0.05
CA VAL A 73 12.81 8.82 -1.37
C VAL A 73 13.32 7.40 -1.54
N SER A 74 12.75 6.66 -2.48
CA SER A 74 13.33 5.41 -2.96
C SER A 74 13.54 5.46 -4.48
N ASN A 75 14.74 5.03 -4.91
CA ASN A 75 15.08 4.85 -6.31
C ASN A 75 14.90 3.40 -6.81
N GLY A 76 14.26 2.55 -6.01
CA GLY A 76 14.06 1.13 -6.28
C GLY A 76 15.12 0.20 -5.65
N LYS A 77 16.24 0.75 -5.15
CA LYS A 77 17.30 -0.01 -4.48
C LYS A 77 17.55 0.44 -3.05
N SER A 78 17.58 1.74 -2.83
CA SER A 78 17.79 2.36 -1.52
C SER A 78 16.60 3.21 -1.15
N LEU A 79 16.30 3.26 0.15
CA LEU A 79 15.36 4.17 0.77
C LEU A 79 16.14 5.21 1.57
N VAL A 80 15.88 6.49 1.32
CA VAL A 80 16.50 7.59 2.06
C VAL A 80 15.41 8.38 2.77
N ILE A 81 15.65 8.71 4.03
CA ILE A 81 14.87 9.67 4.82
C ILE A 81 15.81 10.82 5.16
N LYS A 82 15.44 12.03 4.74
CA LYS A 82 16.22 13.26 4.99
C LYS A 82 15.34 14.32 5.66
N THR A 83 15.92 15.08 6.61
CA THR A 83 15.29 16.24 7.22
C THR A 83 16.27 17.41 7.20
N ASP A 84 15.80 18.65 7.06
CA ASP A 84 16.68 19.84 7.05
C ASP A 84 17.19 20.20 8.44
N ASN A 85 16.42 19.92 9.50
CA ASN A 85 16.85 20.21 10.86
C ASN A 85 17.87 19.18 11.32
N GLN A 86 19.07 19.66 11.67
CA GLN A 86 20.20 18.88 12.17
C GLN A 86 20.84 17.94 11.14
N GLY A 87 20.50 18.05 9.83
CA GLY A 87 21.09 17.25 8.77
C GLY A 87 20.88 15.74 8.92
N SER A 88 19.73 15.31 9.47
CA SER A 88 19.47 13.88 9.62
C SER A 88 19.29 13.23 8.25
N TYR A 89 20.19 12.32 7.93
CA TYR A 89 20.19 11.54 6.70
C TYR A 89 20.30 10.07 7.04
N TYR A 90 19.24 9.31 6.72
CA TYR A 90 19.20 7.86 6.94
C TYR A 90 19.04 7.16 5.62
N ARG A 91 19.88 6.19 5.34
CA ARG A 91 19.81 5.37 4.13
C ARG A 91 19.73 3.89 4.49
N TYR A 92 18.76 3.21 3.90
CA TYR A 92 18.49 1.80 4.09
C TYR A 92 18.46 1.07 2.75
N PRO A 93 18.91 -0.19 2.66
CA PRO A 93 18.54 -1.06 1.55
C PRO A 93 17.01 -1.20 1.53
N LEU A 94 16.38 -0.97 0.37
CA LEU A 94 14.91 -1.01 0.28
C LEU A 94 14.36 -2.39 0.62
N ASP A 95 15.05 -3.45 0.23
CA ASP A 95 14.69 -4.86 0.47
C ASP A 95 14.67 -5.26 1.97
N GLN A 96 15.27 -4.45 2.83
CA GLN A 96 15.23 -4.60 4.29
C GLN A 96 14.08 -3.79 4.93
N THR A 97 13.16 -3.29 4.15
CA THR A 97 12.02 -2.51 4.64
C THR A 97 10.69 -3.10 4.16
N PRO A 98 9.59 -2.96 4.93
CA PRO A 98 8.27 -3.43 4.49
C PRO A 98 7.77 -2.67 3.25
N LEU A 99 8.28 -1.46 2.98
CA LEU A 99 7.95 -0.69 1.79
C LEU A 99 8.34 -1.43 0.50
N ASN A 100 9.41 -2.22 0.51
CA ASN A 100 9.80 -3.03 -0.65
C ASN A 100 8.65 -3.90 -1.18
N LEU A 101 7.84 -4.44 -0.29
CA LEU A 101 6.71 -5.32 -0.63
C LEU A 101 5.51 -4.52 -1.14
N ILE A 102 5.23 -3.37 -0.51
CA ILE A 102 4.12 -2.47 -0.90
C ILE A 102 4.38 -1.83 -2.26
N LEU A 103 5.64 -1.48 -2.55
CA LEU A 103 6.07 -0.84 -3.78
C LEU A 103 6.30 -1.82 -4.94
N ASP A 104 6.11 -3.12 -4.72
CA ASP A 104 6.20 -4.16 -5.75
C ASP A 104 4.81 -4.63 -6.18
N LYS A 105 4.29 -4.03 -7.24
CA LYS A 105 2.95 -4.33 -7.76
C LYS A 105 2.77 -5.80 -8.15
N GLU A 106 3.77 -6.41 -8.79
CA GLU A 106 3.69 -7.81 -9.21
C GLU A 106 3.68 -8.74 -8.00
N PHE A 107 4.48 -8.44 -6.98
CA PHE A 107 4.43 -9.17 -5.71
C PHE A 107 3.02 -9.09 -5.09
N LEU A 108 2.42 -7.88 -5.02
CA LEU A 108 1.07 -7.71 -4.48
C LEU A 108 0.03 -8.50 -5.25
N ILE A 109 0.06 -8.45 -6.59
CA ILE A 109 -0.86 -9.20 -7.45
C ILE A 109 -0.74 -10.71 -7.17
N ASN A 110 0.49 -11.23 -7.15
CA ASN A 110 0.72 -12.65 -6.90
C ASN A 110 0.21 -13.08 -5.52
N LYS A 111 0.44 -12.27 -4.48
CA LYS A 111 -0.08 -12.57 -3.14
C LYS A 111 -1.60 -12.51 -3.08
N ILE A 112 -2.22 -11.50 -3.70
CA ILE A 112 -3.69 -11.35 -3.72
C ILE A 112 -4.37 -12.54 -4.41
N ILE A 113 -3.77 -13.13 -5.44
CA ILE A 113 -4.31 -14.32 -6.11
C ILE A 113 -4.53 -15.46 -5.11
N ASP A 114 -3.57 -15.70 -4.23
CA ASP A 114 -3.53 -16.84 -3.32
C ASP A 114 -4.21 -16.59 -1.97
N LEU A 115 -4.42 -15.31 -1.61
CA LEU A 115 -4.98 -14.95 -0.31
C LEU A 115 -6.51 -14.85 -0.35
N GLU A 116 -7.12 -15.11 0.81
CA GLU A 116 -8.52 -14.77 1.05
C GLU A 116 -8.66 -13.31 1.46
N GLU A 117 -9.63 -12.62 0.89
CA GLU A 117 -9.98 -11.27 1.29
C GLU A 117 -10.83 -11.27 2.55
N LYS A 118 -10.67 -10.22 3.35
CA LYS A 118 -11.54 -9.89 4.47
C LYS A 118 -12.28 -8.59 4.19
N ILE A 119 -13.60 -8.64 4.17
CA ILE A 119 -14.43 -7.42 4.08
C ILE A 119 -14.48 -6.77 5.46
N VAL A 120 -14.11 -5.50 5.54
CA VAL A 120 -14.08 -4.70 6.76
C VAL A 120 -15.09 -3.57 6.64
N ASP A 121 -15.96 -3.44 7.66
CA ASP A 121 -16.99 -2.38 7.75
C ASP A 121 -17.87 -2.27 6.49
N GLU A 122 -18.08 -3.39 5.79
CA GLU A 122 -18.81 -3.48 4.52
C GLU A 122 -18.30 -2.57 3.38
N SER A 123 -17.25 -1.79 3.66
CA SER A 123 -16.74 -0.74 2.76
C SER A 123 -15.38 -1.04 2.17
N TYR A 124 -14.58 -1.84 2.85
CA TYR A 124 -13.17 -2.08 2.50
C TYR A 124 -12.88 -3.56 2.32
N ILE A 125 -11.94 -3.86 1.44
CA ILE A 125 -11.40 -5.20 1.21
C ILE A 125 -9.97 -5.20 1.73
N ASN A 126 -9.67 -6.10 2.67
CA ASN A 126 -8.36 -6.24 3.28
C ASN A 126 -7.68 -7.55 2.88
N TYR A 127 -6.40 -7.46 2.55
CA TYR A 127 -5.50 -8.61 2.42
C TYR A 127 -4.41 -8.51 3.47
N ARG A 128 -4.21 -9.61 4.21
CA ARG A 128 -3.12 -9.75 5.18
C ARG A 128 -2.00 -10.57 4.54
N ILE A 129 -0.83 -9.97 4.45
CA ILE A 129 0.38 -10.58 3.87
C ILE A 129 1.41 -10.77 4.98
N LEU A 130 1.92 -11.99 5.12
CA LEU A 130 3.04 -12.31 5.99
C LEU A 130 4.23 -12.66 5.11
N GLU A 131 5.30 -11.88 5.17
CA GLU A 131 6.49 -12.06 4.35
C GLU A 131 7.73 -11.50 5.04
N ASN A 132 8.84 -12.24 5.06
CA ASN A 132 10.13 -11.80 5.61
C ASN A 132 10.05 -11.21 7.03
N ASN A 133 9.26 -11.81 7.92
CA ASN A 133 8.96 -11.34 9.28
C ASN A 133 8.20 -10.00 9.36
N TYR A 134 7.69 -9.49 8.25
CA TYR A 134 6.77 -8.36 8.22
C TYR A 134 5.32 -8.85 8.13
N GLU A 135 4.45 -8.16 8.83
CA GLU A 135 3.00 -8.28 8.64
C GLU A 135 2.50 -7.02 7.96
N ILE A 136 1.85 -7.19 6.81
CA ILE A 136 1.33 -6.10 5.99
C ILE A 136 -0.16 -6.31 5.79
N HIS A 137 -0.96 -5.29 6.08
CA HIS A 137 -2.36 -5.23 5.70
C HIS A 137 -2.54 -4.18 4.62
N ILE A 138 -3.18 -4.56 3.52
CA ILE A 138 -3.48 -3.67 2.40
C ILE A 138 -4.99 -3.58 2.26
N PHE A 139 -5.51 -2.36 2.15
CA PHE A 139 -6.94 -2.10 2.10
C PHE A 139 -7.31 -1.40 0.79
N PHE A 140 -8.33 -1.95 0.15
CA PHE A 140 -8.91 -1.40 -1.07
C PHE A 140 -10.35 -0.95 -0.80
N ASP A 141 -10.75 0.15 -1.41
CA ASP A 141 -12.15 0.59 -1.42
C ASP A 141 -13.00 -0.40 -2.22
N LYS A 142 -14.14 -0.82 -1.67
CA LYS A 142 -15.02 -1.83 -2.28
C LYS A 142 -15.76 -1.32 -3.51
N LYS A 143 -15.90 0.00 -3.70
CA LYS A 143 -16.65 0.60 -4.81
C LYS A 143 -15.79 0.83 -6.06
N ASN A 144 -14.56 1.31 -5.83
CA ASN A 144 -13.67 1.73 -6.93
C ASN A 144 -12.35 0.95 -6.98
N PHE A 145 -12.12 0.03 -6.02
CA PHE A 145 -10.95 -0.85 -5.92
C PHE A 145 -9.61 -0.11 -5.81
N ASN A 146 -9.65 1.14 -5.39
CA ASN A 146 -8.47 1.94 -5.14
C ASN A 146 -7.79 1.52 -3.83
N LEU A 147 -6.47 1.57 -3.81
CA LEU A 147 -5.69 1.49 -2.58
C LEU A 147 -6.03 2.70 -1.69
N ILE A 148 -6.47 2.46 -0.46
CA ILE A 148 -6.91 3.52 0.48
C ILE A 148 -6.14 3.53 1.79
N LYS A 149 -5.48 2.43 2.12
CA LYS A 149 -4.71 2.32 3.36
C LYS A 149 -3.77 1.13 3.28
N TRP A 150 -2.63 1.24 3.95
CA TRP A 150 -1.86 0.08 4.37
C TRP A 150 -1.45 0.20 5.84
N GLN A 151 -1.17 -0.95 6.43
CA GLN A 151 -0.61 -1.07 7.77
C GLN A 151 0.59 -2.01 7.69
N THR A 152 1.62 -1.70 8.43
CA THR A 152 2.80 -2.56 8.58
C THR A 152 3.13 -2.74 10.03
N LEU A 153 3.47 -3.98 10.40
CA LEU A 153 4.18 -4.27 11.64
C LEU A 153 5.62 -4.60 11.28
N ASP A 154 6.55 -3.90 11.89
CA ASP A 154 7.97 -4.22 11.75
C ASP A 154 8.38 -5.34 12.71
N VAL A 155 9.65 -5.77 12.63
CA VAL A 155 10.20 -6.84 13.50
C VAL A 155 10.20 -6.49 14.99
N TYR A 156 10.05 -5.20 15.33
CA TYR A 156 9.93 -4.69 16.70
C TYR A 156 8.48 -4.48 17.13
N GLN A 157 7.50 -4.92 16.32
CA GLN A 157 6.06 -4.74 16.53
C GLN A 157 5.61 -3.27 16.51
N ASN A 158 6.38 -2.38 15.87
CA ASN A 158 5.92 -1.02 15.65
C ASN A 158 4.85 -1.01 14.56
N LEU A 159 3.70 -0.51 14.93
CA LEU A 159 2.57 -0.34 14.01
C LEU A 159 2.70 0.98 13.26
N ASN A 160 2.74 0.89 11.94
CA ASN A 160 2.67 2.03 11.03
C ASN A 160 1.40 1.92 10.20
N ILE A 161 0.54 2.93 10.27
CA ILE A 161 -0.72 3.00 9.52
C ILE A 161 -0.65 4.21 8.61
N THR A 162 -0.84 4.00 7.31
CA THR A 162 -0.89 5.07 6.31
C THR A 162 -2.26 5.07 5.64
N PHE A 163 -3.01 6.13 5.82
CA PHE A 163 -4.26 6.40 5.11
C PHE A 163 -3.98 7.22 3.85
N ILE A 164 -4.68 6.90 2.77
CA ILE A 164 -4.53 7.53 1.45
C ILE A 164 -5.78 8.34 1.13
N SER A 165 -5.60 9.55 0.67
CA SER A 165 -6.66 10.43 0.17
C SER A 165 -6.23 11.13 -1.12
N ASN A 166 -7.17 11.72 -1.84
CA ASN A 166 -6.91 12.47 -3.09
C ASN A 166 -6.12 11.69 -4.15
N LEU A 167 -6.35 10.37 -4.22
CA LEU A 167 -5.60 9.46 -5.09
C LEU A 167 -5.82 9.79 -6.57
N LYS A 168 -4.73 9.94 -7.31
CA LYS A 168 -4.66 10.06 -8.76
C LYS A 168 -3.75 8.97 -9.32
N LYS A 169 -4.16 8.34 -10.42
CA LYS A 169 -3.40 7.27 -11.10
C LYS A 169 -2.81 7.77 -12.42
N ASN A 170 -1.71 7.18 -12.82
CA ASN A 170 -1.13 7.32 -14.16
C ASN A 170 -0.89 8.78 -14.58
N GLN A 171 -0.37 9.58 -13.66
CA GLN A 171 0.01 10.96 -13.93
C GLN A 171 1.36 11.03 -14.66
N ASN A 172 1.60 12.13 -15.37
CA ASN A 172 2.94 12.40 -15.89
C ASN A 172 3.87 12.80 -14.73
N ILE A 173 4.94 12.04 -14.51
CA ILE A 173 5.85 12.19 -13.38
C ILE A 173 7.26 12.49 -13.87
N ASP A 174 7.88 13.57 -13.34
CA ASP A 174 9.30 13.82 -13.55
C ASP A 174 10.12 12.76 -12.79
N GLN A 175 10.92 11.99 -13.52
CA GLN A 175 11.73 10.91 -12.96
C GLN A 175 12.81 11.38 -11.99
N LYS A 176 13.21 12.64 -12.07
CA LYS A 176 14.24 13.23 -11.21
C LYS A 176 13.84 13.27 -9.75
N ILE A 177 12.52 13.28 -9.44
CA ILE A 177 12.08 13.27 -8.03
C ILE A 177 12.47 12.00 -7.27
N PHE A 178 12.79 10.91 -7.97
CA PHE A 178 13.24 9.66 -7.38
C PHE A 178 14.77 9.56 -7.26
N GLU A 179 15.50 10.59 -7.65
CA GLU A 179 16.93 10.69 -7.36
C GLU A 179 17.16 10.85 -5.85
N LEU A 180 18.10 10.07 -5.32
CA LEU A 180 18.35 10.13 -3.88
C LEU A 180 18.98 11.49 -3.53
N PRO A 181 18.46 12.17 -2.49
CA PRO A 181 19.08 13.41 -2.05
C PRO A 181 20.49 13.15 -1.51
N ASN A 182 21.37 14.12 -1.69
CA ASN A 182 22.70 14.08 -1.08
C ASN A 182 22.61 14.20 0.44
N PRO A 183 23.58 13.63 1.19
CA PRO A 183 23.69 13.77 2.64
C PRO A 183 23.70 15.22 3.12
#